data_12efe01aba760217f237f957f51b8c6f
#
_entry.id   12efe01aba760217f237f957f51b8c6f
#
_cell.length_a   1.000
_cell.length_b   1.000
_cell.length_c   1.000
_cell.angle_alpha   90.00
_cell.angle_beta   90.00
_cell.angle_gamma   90.00
#
_symmetry.space_group_name_H-M   'P 1'
#
loop_
_entity.id
_entity.type
_entity.pdbx_description
1 polymer ?
#
loop_
_entity_poly.entity_id
_entity_poly.type
_entity_poly.pdbx_seq_one_letter_code
_entity_poly.pdbx_strand_id
1 'polypeptide(L)'
;MINNWKEFFIEEKKKAYYIALHNKLMEEYKTKIVYPPYNLILNAFKLTPFNQVKVIIMGQDPYHNPNQAMGLAFSVPKNVALPPSLKNIYKEIENEYKVTMKQNGDLSYLAKQGVLLLNSLLTVRENEPMSHKNYGYEQLIKDVILALDQDPSPKVFILWGNSAKSVMKFIHNPKHLILTSAHPSPLSAYNGFFNNNHFKLTNEFLLKNGLSEINWIN
;
A
#
# COMPACT_ATOMS: atom_id res chain seq x y z
N MET A 1 4.11 -0.48 23.32
CA MET A 1 4.34 -0.23 21.89
C MET A 1 4.25 -1.56 21.15
N ILE A 2 3.67 -1.56 19.96
CA ILE A 2 3.59 -2.74 19.09
C ILE A 2 4.95 -2.92 18.42
N ASN A 3 5.52 -4.11 18.50
CA ASN A 3 6.85 -4.40 17.96
C ASN A 3 6.81 -5.24 16.67
N ASN A 4 5.69 -5.86 16.37
CA ASN A 4 5.51 -6.67 15.17
C ASN A 4 4.03 -6.79 14.78
N TRP A 5 3.77 -7.16 13.52
CA TRP A 5 2.40 -7.33 13.01
C TRP A 5 1.62 -8.45 13.69
N LYS A 6 2.29 -9.48 14.23
CA LYS A 6 1.61 -10.56 14.95
C LYS A 6 0.96 -10.02 16.22
N GLU A 7 1.68 -9.26 17.03
CA GLU A 7 1.13 -8.60 18.23
C GLU A 7 0.00 -7.62 17.85
N PHE A 8 0.20 -6.80 16.81
CA PHE A 8 -0.84 -5.91 16.30
C PHE A 8 -2.13 -6.67 15.99
N PHE A 9 -2.08 -7.70 15.16
CA PHE A 9 -3.28 -8.45 14.77
C PHE A 9 -3.87 -9.30 15.90
N ILE A 10 -3.12 -9.71 16.92
CA ILE A 10 -3.68 -10.34 18.12
C ILE A 10 -4.61 -9.37 18.85
N GLU A 11 -4.24 -8.10 18.98
CA GLU A 11 -5.09 -7.09 19.62
C GLU A 11 -6.27 -6.66 18.72
N GLU A 12 -6.02 -6.48 17.41
CA GLU A 12 -7.09 -6.13 16.46
C GLU A 12 -8.22 -7.17 16.42
N LYS A 13 -7.87 -8.46 16.44
CA LYS A 13 -8.84 -9.57 16.42
C LYS A 13 -9.80 -9.60 17.60
N LYS A 14 -9.50 -8.91 18.70
CA LYS A 14 -10.38 -8.79 19.88
C LYS A 14 -11.43 -7.70 19.71
N LYS A 15 -11.23 -6.77 18.77
CA LYS A 15 -12.10 -5.60 18.58
C LYS A 15 -13.39 -5.97 17.84
N ALA A 16 -14.51 -5.41 18.26
CA ALA A 16 -15.83 -5.69 17.67
C ALA A 16 -15.88 -5.44 16.16
N TYR A 17 -15.27 -4.35 15.68
CA TYR A 17 -15.25 -4.06 14.25
C TYR A 17 -14.50 -5.13 13.45
N TYR A 18 -13.38 -5.67 13.99
CA TYR A 18 -12.59 -6.68 13.31
C TYR A 18 -13.34 -8.02 13.22
N ILE A 19 -14.04 -8.39 14.30
CA ILE A 19 -14.90 -9.58 14.31
C ILE A 19 -16.02 -9.44 13.27
N ALA A 20 -16.67 -8.28 13.22
CA ALA A 20 -17.71 -7.98 12.22
C ALA A 20 -17.16 -8.00 10.78
N LEU A 21 -15.99 -7.38 10.54
CA LEU A 21 -15.28 -7.42 9.25
C LEU A 21 -14.98 -8.87 8.85
N HIS A 22 -14.38 -9.64 9.76
CA HIS A 22 -14.02 -11.04 9.49
C HIS A 22 -15.24 -11.88 9.11
N ASN A 23 -16.36 -11.79 9.86
CA ASN A 23 -17.58 -12.52 9.58
C ASN A 23 -18.16 -12.17 8.20
N LYS A 24 -18.21 -10.88 7.85
CA LYS A 24 -18.63 -10.44 6.51
C LYS A 24 -17.74 -11.04 5.42
N LEU A 25 -16.43 -11.00 5.59
CA LEU A 25 -15.48 -11.55 4.61
C LEU A 25 -15.63 -13.06 4.46
N MET A 26 -15.83 -13.80 5.55
CA MET A 26 -16.06 -15.24 5.49
C MET A 26 -17.30 -15.57 4.66
N GLU A 27 -18.37 -14.78 4.75
CA GLU A 27 -19.57 -14.96 3.92
C GLU A 27 -19.32 -14.58 2.45
N GLU A 28 -18.61 -13.48 2.20
CA GLU A 28 -18.23 -13.07 0.85
C GLU A 28 -17.42 -14.15 0.12
N TYR A 29 -16.37 -14.69 0.77
CA TYR A 29 -15.54 -15.73 0.16
C TYR A 29 -16.26 -17.07 -0.05
N LYS A 30 -17.39 -17.32 0.64
CA LYS A 30 -18.24 -18.50 0.40
C LYS A 30 -19.16 -18.33 -0.79
N THR A 31 -19.66 -17.11 -1.03
CA THR A 31 -20.78 -16.86 -1.93
C THR A 31 -20.41 -16.05 -3.17
N LYS A 32 -19.24 -15.40 -3.17
CA LYS A 32 -18.78 -14.49 -4.22
C LYS A 32 -17.33 -14.79 -4.62
N ILE A 33 -16.95 -14.33 -5.81
CA ILE A 33 -15.54 -14.27 -6.20
C ILE A 33 -14.96 -12.99 -5.61
N VAL A 34 -13.97 -13.16 -4.74
CA VAL A 34 -13.33 -12.06 -4.00
C VAL A 34 -11.83 -12.06 -4.25
N TYR A 35 -11.24 -10.89 -4.45
CA TYR A 35 -9.80 -10.68 -4.61
C TYR A 35 -9.20 -9.85 -3.48
N PRO A 36 -7.92 -10.07 -3.15
CA PRO A 36 -7.05 -11.20 -3.54
C PRO A 36 -7.56 -12.53 -2.97
N PRO A 37 -6.98 -13.68 -3.33
CA PRO A 37 -7.21 -14.95 -2.63
C PRO A 37 -7.05 -14.78 -1.12
N TYR A 38 -7.85 -15.49 -0.32
CA TYR A 38 -7.93 -15.30 1.14
C TYR A 38 -6.56 -15.33 1.86
N ASN A 39 -5.66 -16.23 1.45
CA ASN A 39 -4.32 -16.35 2.01
C ASN A 39 -3.39 -15.16 1.68
N LEU A 40 -3.78 -14.28 0.75
CA LEU A 40 -3.02 -13.11 0.31
C LEU A 40 -3.57 -11.79 0.87
N ILE A 41 -4.69 -11.77 1.62
CA ILE A 41 -5.28 -10.53 2.16
C ILE A 41 -4.25 -9.71 2.96
N LEU A 42 -3.43 -10.37 3.77
CA LEU A 42 -2.44 -9.73 4.63
C LEU A 42 -1.01 -9.82 4.05
N ASN A 43 -0.86 -9.98 2.72
CA ASN A 43 0.44 -10.20 2.09
C ASN A 43 1.40 -9.02 2.27
N ALA A 44 0.91 -7.78 2.24
CA ALA A 44 1.72 -6.59 2.51
C ALA A 44 2.42 -6.66 3.88
N PHE A 45 1.69 -7.06 4.91
CA PHE A 45 2.22 -7.22 6.27
C PHE A 45 3.18 -8.41 6.42
N LYS A 46 2.97 -9.49 5.64
CA LYS A 46 3.86 -10.66 5.63
C LYS A 46 5.21 -10.34 4.99
N LEU A 47 5.20 -9.58 3.89
CA LEU A 47 6.41 -9.27 3.13
C LEU A 47 7.19 -8.08 3.69
N THR A 48 6.54 -7.20 4.46
CA THR A 48 7.17 -6.04 5.07
C THR A 48 6.99 -6.11 6.59
N PRO A 49 7.93 -6.72 7.34
CA PRO A 49 7.88 -6.78 8.80
C PRO A 49 7.76 -5.38 9.42
N PHE A 50 7.03 -5.23 10.54
CA PHE A 50 6.73 -3.95 11.18
C PHE A 50 7.98 -3.10 11.42
N ASN A 51 9.00 -3.68 12.02
CA ASN A 51 10.27 -3.04 12.35
C ASN A 51 11.17 -2.75 11.13
N GLN A 52 10.78 -3.21 9.94
CA GLN A 52 11.49 -2.93 8.68
C GLN A 52 10.75 -1.89 7.83
N VAL A 53 9.57 -1.45 8.22
CA VAL A 53 8.80 -0.45 7.46
C VAL A 53 9.53 0.88 7.46
N LYS A 54 9.97 1.31 6.28
CA LYS A 54 10.61 2.62 6.01
C LYS A 54 9.70 3.53 5.19
N VAL A 55 8.96 2.95 4.27
CA VAL A 55 8.07 3.67 3.33
C VAL A 55 6.70 3.04 3.33
N ILE A 56 5.65 3.83 3.32
CA ILE A 56 4.27 3.40 3.16
C ILE A 56 3.72 4.00 1.88
N ILE A 57 3.31 3.15 0.93
CA ILE A 57 2.59 3.59 -0.28
C ILE A 57 1.15 3.13 -0.16
N MET A 58 0.22 4.10 -0.12
CA MET A 58 -1.20 3.82 0.02
C MET A 58 -1.87 3.68 -1.35
N GLY A 59 -2.48 2.51 -1.58
CA GLY A 59 -3.44 2.28 -2.65
C GLY A 59 -4.89 2.43 -2.17
N GLN A 60 -5.84 2.26 -3.08
CA GLN A 60 -7.27 2.37 -2.76
C GLN A 60 -7.85 1.00 -2.42
N ASP A 61 -8.01 0.13 -3.40
CA ASP A 61 -8.52 -1.23 -3.29
C ASP A 61 -7.74 -2.18 -4.21
N PRO A 62 -7.84 -3.50 -4.02
CA PRO A 62 -7.18 -4.44 -4.91
C PRO A 62 -7.71 -4.37 -6.33
N TYR A 63 -6.93 -4.80 -7.30
CA TYR A 63 -7.45 -5.07 -8.65
C TYR A 63 -8.58 -6.08 -8.59
N HIS A 64 -9.67 -5.80 -9.28
CA HIS A 64 -10.91 -6.58 -9.24
C HIS A 64 -11.08 -7.54 -10.42
N ASN A 65 -10.08 -7.65 -11.30
CA ASN A 65 -10.06 -8.63 -12.39
C ASN A 65 -9.30 -9.92 -11.96
N PRO A 66 -9.61 -11.07 -12.61
CA PRO A 66 -8.95 -12.33 -12.32
C PRO A 66 -7.41 -12.24 -12.40
N ASN A 67 -6.74 -12.94 -11.50
CA ASN A 67 -5.27 -13.12 -11.48
C ASN A 67 -4.43 -11.84 -11.34
N GLN A 68 -5.00 -10.71 -10.92
CA GLN A 68 -4.26 -9.46 -10.76
C GLN A 68 -3.85 -9.18 -9.30
N ALA A 69 -4.81 -9.25 -8.38
CA ALA A 69 -4.56 -8.89 -6.99
C ALA A 69 -3.70 -9.92 -6.26
N MET A 70 -2.63 -9.45 -5.62
CA MET A 70 -1.70 -10.28 -4.86
C MET A 70 -1.50 -9.79 -3.40
N GLY A 71 -2.41 -8.95 -2.91
CA GLY A 71 -2.36 -8.40 -1.55
C GLY A 71 -1.30 -7.34 -1.33
N LEU A 72 -0.82 -6.72 -2.40
CA LEU A 72 0.08 -5.58 -2.42
C LEU A 72 -0.52 -4.47 -3.29
N ALA A 73 -0.54 -3.24 -2.79
CA ALA A 73 -1.03 -2.10 -3.56
C ALA A 73 -0.23 -1.93 -4.87
N PHE A 74 -0.94 -1.68 -5.97
CA PHE A 74 -0.43 -1.48 -7.33
C PHE A 74 0.26 -2.70 -7.97
N SER A 75 0.53 -3.78 -7.22
CA SER A 75 1.27 -4.95 -7.69
C SER A 75 0.37 -5.97 -8.39
N VAL A 76 0.90 -6.59 -9.43
CA VAL A 76 0.31 -7.75 -10.10
C VAL A 76 1.37 -8.86 -10.25
N PRO A 77 0.98 -10.14 -10.40
CA PRO A 77 1.94 -11.21 -10.65
C PRO A 77 2.79 -10.96 -11.90
N LYS A 78 4.02 -11.48 -11.91
CA LYS A 78 5.05 -11.25 -12.94
C LYS A 78 4.56 -11.41 -14.37
N ASN A 79 3.68 -12.38 -14.61
CA ASN A 79 3.22 -12.72 -15.97
C ASN A 79 1.91 -12.01 -16.36
N VAL A 80 1.45 -11.07 -15.55
CA VAL A 80 0.25 -10.26 -15.81
C VAL A 80 0.65 -8.94 -16.47
N ALA A 81 -0.11 -8.51 -17.47
CA ALA A 81 0.10 -7.22 -18.11
C ALA A 81 0.04 -6.09 -17.09
N LEU A 82 0.95 -5.11 -17.21
CA LEU A 82 1.03 -3.98 -16.31
C LEU A 82 -0.27 -3.16 -16.34
N PRO A 83 -0.96 -3.00 -15.21
CA PRO A 83 -2.12 -2.11 -15.13
C PRO A 83 -1.75 -0.65 -15.41
N PRO A 84 -2.71 0.17 -15.88
CA PRO A 84 -2.42 1.55 -16.29
C PRO A 84 -1.76 2.41 -15.20
N SER A 85 -2.20 2.29 -13.95
CA SER A 85 -1.60 3.04 -12.84
C SER A 85 -0.15 2.62 -12.59
N LEU A 86 0.15 1.31 -12.66
CA LEU A 86 1.51 0.80 -12.48
C LEU A 86 2.44 1.23 -13.63
N LYS A 87 1.93 1.27 -14.87
CA LYS A 87 2.68 1.85 -16.01
C LYS A 87 3.08 3.31 -15.74
N ASN A 88 2.18 4.10 -15.18
CA ASN A 88 2.48 5.50 -14.85
C ASN A 88 3.47 5.61 -13.68
N ILE A 89 3.38 4.74 -12.67
CA ILE A 89 4.39 4.65 -11.61
C ILE A 89 5.77 4.35 -12.20
N TYR A 90 5.87 3.36 -13.08
CA TYR A 90 7.14 3.03 -13.75
C TYR A 90 7.66 4.17 -14.60
N LYS A 91 6.79 4.85 -15.37
CA LYS A 91 7.17 6.02 -16.16
C LYS A 91 7.74 7.13 -15.28
N GLU A 92 7.20 7.34 -14.07
CA GLU A 92 7.76 8.33 -13.14
C GLU A 92 9.12 7.90 -12.61
N ILE A 93 9.31 6.62 -12.23
CA ILE A 93 10.61 6.08 -11.84
C ILE A 93 11.64 6.24 -12.98
N GLU A 94 11.26 5.91 -14.21
CA GLU A 94 12.09 6.10 -15.41
C GLU A 94 12.47 7.56 -15.63
N ASN A 95 11.53 8.49 -15.42
CA ASN A 95 11.78 9.92 -15.51
C ASN A 95 12.73 10.42 -14.43
N GLU A 96 12.58 9.96 -13.18
CA GLU A 96 13.44 10.38 -12.08
C GLU A 96 14.87 9.82 -12.20
N TYR A 97 15.02 8.54 -12.52
CA TYR A 97 16.32 7.85 -12.50
C TYR A 97 17.00 7.74 -13.88
N LYS A 98 16.32 8.13 -14.98
CA LYS A 98 16.81 8.03 -16.36
C LYS A 98 17.18 6.58 -16.74
N VAL A 99 16.32 5.64 -16.38
CA VAL A 99 16.45 4.20 -16.63
C VAL A 99 15.23 3.67 -17.37
N THR A 100 15.27 2.41 -17.77
CA THR A 100 14.10 1.70 -18.31
C THR A 100 13.70 0.59 -17.33
N MET A 101 12.43 0.57 -16.93
CA MET A 101 11.87 -0.46 -16.07
C MET A 101 11.56 -1.73 -16.85
N LYS A 102 11.77 -2.88 -16.23
CA LYS A 102 11.35 -4.15 -16.81
C LYS A 102 9.83 -4.28 -16.83
N GLN A 103 9.30 -5.01 -17.80
CA GLN A 103 7.86 -5.29 -17.91
C GLN A 103 7.43 -6.41 -16.92
N ASN A 104 7.70 -6.17 -15.63
CA ASN A 104 7.39 -7.07 -14.54
C ASN A 104 6.59 -6.29 -13.48
N GLY A 105 5.33 -6.68 -13.26
CA GLY A 105 4.43 -5.97 -12.33
C GLY A 105 4.51 -6.43 -10.87
N ASP A 106 5.39 -7.39 -10.55
CA ASP A 106 5.55 -7.87 -9.18
C ASP A 106 6.44 -6.93 -8.37
N LEU A 107 5.80 -6.19 -7.46
CA LEU A 107 6.46 -5.23 -6.55
C LEU A 107 6.94 -5.86 -5.24
N SER A 108 6.95 -7.17 -5.10
CA SER A 108 7.42 -7.85 -3.88
C SER A 108 8.88 -7.49 -3.54
N TYR A 109 9.69 -7.11 -4.55
CA TYR A 109 11.06 -6.65 -4.32
C TYR A 109 11.12 -5.34 -3.53
N LEU A 110 10.12 -4.45 -3.68
CA LEU A 110 9.99 -3.23 -2.86
C LEU A 110 9.56 -3.57 -1.44
N ALA A 111 8.55 -4.46 -1.29
CA ALA A 111 8.08 -4.89 0.02
C ALA A 111 9.22 -5.47 0.89
N LYS A 112 10.09 -6.28 0.29
CA LYS A 112 11.28 -6.86 0.95
C LYS A 112 12.35 -5.83 1.34
N GLN A 113 12.28 -4.62 0.83
CA GLN A 113 13.17 -3.51 1.17
C GLN A 113 12.57 -2.57 2.25
N GLY A 114 11.37 -2.87 2.75
CA GLY A 114 10.70 -2.07 3.77
C GLY A 114 9.67 -1.10 3.20
N VAL A 115 9.18 -1.31 1.97
CA VAL A 115 8.07 -0.54 1.39
C VAL A 115 6.76 -1.28 1.67
N LEU A 116 5.96 -0.79 2.60
CA LEU A 116 4.62 -1.32 2.87
C LEU A 116 3.64 -0.84 1.78
N LEU A 117 3.32 -1.74 0.85
CA LEU A 117 2.38 -1.50 -0.25
C LEU A 117 0.96 -1.83 0.22
N LEU A 118 0.27 -0.86 0.82
CA LEU A 118 -0.97 -1.07 1.56
C LEU A 118 -2.16 -0.43 0.86
N ASN A 119 -3.23 -1.19 0.64
CA ASN A 119 -4.51 -0.65 0.18
C ASN A 119 -5.39 -0.20 1.35
N SER A 120 -6.23 0.82 1.13
CA SER A 120 -7.25 1.26 2.09
C SER A 120 -8.35 0.20 2.28
N LEU A 121 -8.64 -0.60 1.26
CA LEU A 121 -9.47 -1.80 1.32
C LEU A 121 -8.61 -3.00 0.95
N LEU A 122 -8.60 -4.04 1.77
CA LEU A 122 -7.74 -5.21 1.52
C LEU A 122 -8.40 -6.27 0.63
N THR A 123 -9.70 -6.13 0.35
CA THR A 123 -10.46 -7.07 -0.48
C THR A 123 -11.49 -6.35 -1.34
N VAL A 124 -11.89 -6.99 -2.44
CA VAL A 124 -12.86 -6.48 -3.40
C VAL A 124 -13.56 -7.64 -4.10
N ARG A 125 -14.85 -7.52 -4.48
CA ARG A 125 -15.52 -8.49 -5.35
C ARG A 125 -15.02 -8.37 -6.78
N GLU A 126 -15.09 -9.47 -7.50
CA GLU A 126 -14.81 -9.48 -8.93
C GLU A 126 -15.68 -8.47 -9.68
N ASN A 127 -15.05 -7.63 -10.53
CA ASN A 127 -15.69 -6.59 -11.34
C ASN A 127 -16.46 -5.49 -10.57
N GLU A 128 -16.36 -5.45 -9.23
CA GLU A 128 -17.06 -4.47 -8.39
C GLU A 128 -16.07 -3.63 -7.58
N PRO A 129 -15.39 -2.61 -8.15
CA PRO A 129 -14.47 -1.78 -7.41
C PRO A 129 -15.13 -1.15 -6.19
N MET A 130 -14.39 -1.02 -5.08
CA MET A 130 -14.86 -0.47 -3.81
C MET A 130 -16.01 -1.24 -3.13
N SER A 131 -16.36 -2.44 -3.57
CA SER A 131 -17.50 -3.22 -3.05
C SER A 131 -17.45 -3.47 -1.53
N HIS A 132 -16.26 -3.49 -0.92
CA HIS A 132 -16.09 -3.71 0.53
C HIS A 132 -15.82 -2.42 1.33
N LYS A 133 -16.15 -1.23 0.77
CA LYS A 133 -15.89 0.07 1.41
C LYS A 133 -16.46 0.18 2.83
N ASN A 134 -17.64 -0.38 3.11
CA ASN A 134 -18.32 -0.24 4.41
C ASN A 134 -18.17 -1.48 5.30
N TYR A 135 -17.10 -2.27 5.13
CA TYR A 135 -16.90 -3.51 5.88
C TYR A 135 -16.17 -3.32 7.21
N GLY A 136 -15.52 -2.17 7.43
CA GLY A 136 -14.74 -1.85 8.65
C GLY A 136 -13.24 -1.72 8.39
N TYR A 137 -12.79 -1.73 7.13
CA TYR A 137 -11.40 -1.51 6.78
C TYR A 137 -10.87 -0.14 7.21
N GLU A 138 -11.71 0.91 7.22
CA GLU A 138 -11.31 2.24 7.65
C GLU A 138 -10.73 2.24 9.06
N GLN A 139 -11.35 1.47 9.99
CA GLN A 139 -10.83 1.37 11.35
C GLN A 139 -9.52 0.59 11.41
N LEU A 140 -9.41 -0.53 10.66
CA LEU A 140 -8.18 -1.30 10.59
C LEU A 140 -7.02 -0.46 10.06
N ILE A 141 -7.23 0.24 8.94
CA ILE A 141 -6.19 1.08 8.31
C ILE A 141 -5.82 2.25 9.23
N LYS A 142 -6.80 2.89 9.88
CA LYS A 142 -6.52 3.90 10.91
C LYS A 142 -5.58 3.35 11.98
N ASP A 143 -5.88 2.18 12.54
CA ASP A 143 -5.10 1.59 13.63
C ASP A 143 -3.69 1.17 13.14
N VAL A 144 -3.56 0.69 11.90
CA VAL A 144 -2.25 0.44 11.26
C VAL A 144 -1.43 1.72 11.14
N ILE A 145 -2.03 2.81 10.64
CA ILE A 145 -1.33 4.09 10.47
C ILE A 145 -0.92 4.66 11.83
N LEU A 146 -1.80 4.62 12.84
CA LEU A 146 -1.46 5.06 14.21
C LEU A 146 -0.32 4.24 14.82
N ALA A 147 -0.30 2.92 14.60
CA ALA A 147 0.79 2.08 15.09
C ALA A 147 2.14 2.45 14.42
N LEU A 148 2.12 2.74 13.11
CA LEU A 148 3.30 3.19 12.37
C LEU A 148 3.74 4.61 12.75
N ASP A 149 2.78 5.50 13.05
CA ASP A 149 3.04 6.86 13.50
C ASP A 149 3.70 6.91 14.90
N GLN A 150 3.35 5.95 15.76
CA GLN A 150 3.93 5.82 17.10
C GLN A 150 5.33 5.20 17.12
N ASP A 151 5.77 4.59 16.02
CA ASP A 151 7.12 4.04 15.90
C ASP A 151 8.15 5.19 15.91
N PRO A 152 9.21 5.12 16.73
CA PRO A 152 10.20 6.19 16.82
C PRO A 152 11.06 6.36 15.56
N SER A 153 11.11 5.37 14.68
CA SER A 153 11.90 5.41 13.44
C SER A 153 11.25 6.31 12.39
N PRO A 154 11.99 7.22 11.76
CA PRO A 154 11.48 8.05 10.68
C PRO A 154 10.92 7.20 9.52
N LYS A 155 9.78 7.61 8.96
CA LYS A 155 9.13 6.94 7.85
C LYS A 155 8.69 7.92 6.76
N VAL A 156 8.52 7.42 5.55
CA VAL A 156 7.95 8.19 4.44
C VAL A 156 6.55 7.65 4.12
N PHE A 157 5.57 8.53 4.11
CA PHE A 157 4.21 8.23 3.68
C PHE A 157 3.99 8.81 2.28
N ILE A 158 3.81 7.96 1.29
CA ILE A 158 3.52 8.34 -0.10
C ILE A 158 2.02 8.16 -0.33
N LEU A 159 1.31 9.28 -0.48
CA LEU A 159 -0.14 9.34 -0.50
C LEU A 159 -0.63 9.94 -1.83
N TRP A 160 -0.93 9.08 -2.80
CA TRP A 160 -1.38 9.46 -4.12
C TRP A 160 -2.90 9.44 -4.25
N GLY A 161 -3.48 10.62 -4.53
CA GLY A 161 -4.93 10.81 -4.68
C GLY A 161 -5.67 10.96 -3.34
N ASN A 162 -6.96 11.30 -3.42
CA ASN A 162 -7.74 11.70 -2.24
C ASN A 162 -7.99 10.55 -1.27
N SER A 163 -8.16 9.33 -1.77
CA SER A 163 -8.33 8.14 -0.91
C SER A 163 -7.10 7.94 -0.01
N ALA A 164 -5.90 7.94 -0.60
CA ALA A 164 -4.66 7.82 0.16
C ALA A 164 -4.43 9.00 1.12
N LYS A 165 -4.71 10.23 0.68
CA LYS A 165 -4.57 11.45 1.52
C LYS A 165 -5.48 11.44 2.75
N SER A 166 -6.57 10.68 2.74
CA SER A 166 -7.50 10.61 3.88
C SER A 166 -6.86 10.10 5.18
N VAL A 167 -5.73 9.39 5.09
CA VAL A 167 -5.01 8.90 6.27
C VAL A 167 -4.08 9.95 6.90
N MET A 168 -3.80 11.08 6.24
CA MET A 168 -2.90 12.13 6.75
C MET A 168 -3.28 12.61 8.15
N LYS A 169 -4.58 12.67 8.44
CA LYS A 169 -5.10 13.10 9.75
C LYS A 169 -4.73 12.18 10.92
N PHE A 170 -4.12 11.04 10.65
CA PHE A 170 -3.64 10.09 11.65
C PHE A 170 -2.11 10.07 11.78
N ILE A 171 -1.40 10.90 11.00
CA ILE A 171 0.05 11.01 11.00
C ILE A 171 0.41 12.31 11.71
N HIS A 172 0.94 12.20 12.92
CA HIS A 172 1.21 13.33 13.80
C HIS A 172 2.70 13.46 14.14
N ASN A 173 3.48 12.40 14.00
CA ASN A 173 4.89 12.39 14.37
C ASN A 173 5.71 13.26 13.38
N PRO A 174 6.34 14.36 13.83
CA PRO A 174 7.05 15.29 12.96
C PRO A 174 8.33 14.71 12.35
N LYS A 175 8.76 13.53 12.78
CA LYS A 175 9.89 12.81 12.19
C LYS A 175 9.57 12.16 10.84
N HIS A 176 8.29 12.03 10.50
CA HIS A 176 7.87 11.42 9.25
C HIS A 176 7.83 12.43 8.11
N LEU A 177 8.13 11.96 6.90
CA LEU A 177 7.93 12.70 5.67
C LEU A 177 6.61 12.28 5.03
N ILE A 178 5.77 13.25 4.67
CA ILE A 178 4.52 12.99 3.94
C ILE A 178 4.66 13.59 2.53
N LEU A 179 4.59 12.74 1.51
CA LEU A 179 4.62 13.11 0.10
C LEU A 179 3.24 12.90 -0.51
N THR A 180 2.67 13.94 -1.12
CA THR A 180 1.32 13.88 -1.69
C THR A 180 1.31 14.35 -3.15
N SER A 181 0.54 13.68 -3.98
CA SER A 181 0.29 14.09 -5.37
C SER A 181 -1.09 13.67 -5.85
N ALA A 182 -1.39 13.87 -7.13
CA ALA A 182 -2.51 13.22 -7.79
C ALA A 182 -2.29 11.69 -7.84
N HIS A 183 -3.35 10.93 -8.11
CA HIS A 183 -3.26 9.47 -8.25
C HIS A 183 -2.59 9.10 -9.60
N PRO A 184 -1.80 8.00 -9.67
CA PRO A 184 -1.14 7.58 -10.91
C PRO A 184 -2.07 7.03 -12.00
N SER A 185 -3.39 7.00 -11.81
CA SER A 185 -4.32 6.55 -12.85
C SER A 185 -4.27 7.47 -14.07
N PRO A 186 -4.52 6.96 -15.30
CA PRO A 186 -4.55 7.79 -16.51
C PRO A 186 -5.48 8.99 -16.42
N LEU A 187 -6.55 8.90 -15.61
CA LEU A 187 -7.53 9.96 -15.41
C LEU A 187 -6.98 11.18 -14.63
N SER A 188 -5.87 11.01 -13.91
CA SER A 188 -5.35 12.04 -12.99
C SER A 188 -3.84 12.22 -13.01
N ALA A 189 -3.08 11.34 -13.63
CA ALA A 189 -1.61 11.38 -13.57
C ALA A 189 -1.01 12.69 -14.12
N TYR A 190 -1.61 13.27 -15.14
CA TYR A 190 -1.18 14.57 -15.69
C TYR A 190 -1.54 15.77 -14.81
N ASN A 191 -2.38 15.57 -13.77
CA ASN A 191 -2.78 16.62 -12.84
C ASN A 191 -1.87 16.69 -11.61
N GLY A 192 -0.58 16.36 -11.77
CA GLY A 192 0.44 16.52 -10.73
C GLY A 192 0.96 15.21 -10.12
N PHE A 193 0.77 14.04 -10.78
CA PHE A 193 1.52 12.83 -10.42
C PHE A 193 2.88 12.82 -11.12
N PHE A 194 2.94 13.08 -12.43
CA PHE A 194 4.22 13.13 -13.14
C PHE A 194 5.07 14.32 -12.69
N ASN A 195 6.38 14.09 -12.62
CA ASN A 195 7.41 15.02 -12.15
C ASN A 195 7.27 15.38 -10.64
N ASN A 196 6.69 14.48 -9.83
CA ASN A 196 6.56 14.71 -8.40
C ASN A 196 7.86 14.44 -7.61
N ASN A 197 8.81 13.74 -8.22
CA ASN A 197 10.11 13.36 -7.63
C ASN A 197 10.02 12.56 -6.32
N HIS A 198 8.92 11.87 -6.07
CA HIS A 198 8.68 11.21 -4.79
C HIS A 198 9.67 10.08 -4.49
N PHE A 199 10.19 9.39 -5.51
CA PHE A 199 11.13 8.29 -5.33
C PHE A 199 12.51 8.82 -4.90
N LYS A 200 13.00 9.89 -5.51
CA LYS A 200 14.24 10.57 -5.13
C LYS A 200 14.12 11.23 -3.76
N LEU A 201 13.06 12.01 -3.53
CA LEU A 201 12.80 12.66 -2.24
C LEU A 201 12.71 11.65 -1.10
N THR A 202 12.14 10.46 -1.35
CA THR A 202 12.12 9.35 -0.40
C THR A 202 13.53 8.91 -0.04
N ASN A 203 14.38 8.64 -1.03
CA ASN A 203 15.75 8.18 -0.80
C ASN A 203 16.60 9.25 -0.12
N GLU A 204 16.50 10.50 -0.52
CA GLU A 204 17.15 11.64 0.14
C GLU A 204 16.78 11.72 1.63
N PHE A 205 15.49 11.59 1.93
CA PHE A 205 15.00 11.58 3.32
C PHE A 205 15.53 10.37 4.11
N LEU A 206 15.50 9.18 3.54
CA LEU A 206 16.00 7.96 4.18
C LEU A 206 17.51 8.10 4.52
N LEU A 207 18.32 8.52 3.56
CA LEU A 207 19.77 8.75 3.76
C LEU A 207 20.04 9.79 4.83
N LYS A 208 19.33 10.92 4.80
CA LYS A 208 19.47 11.99 5.81
C LYS A 208 19.19 11.48 7.23
N ASN A 209 18.36 10.46 7.38
CA ASN A 209 18.02 9.84 8.66
C ASN A 209 18.83 8.57 8.97
N GLY A 210 19.90 8.28 8.23
CA GLY A 210 20.77 7.12 8.45
C GLY A 210 20.14 5.78 8.08
N LEU A 211 19.10 5.79 7.23
CA LEU A 211 18.40 4.61 6.73
C LEU A 211 18.90 4.26 5.32
N SER A 212 18.86 2.97 4.99
CA SER A 212 19.20 2.53 3.64
C SER A 212 18.15 2.97 2.61
N GLU A 213 18.61 3.37 1.44
CA GLU A 213 17.76 3.69 0.29
C GLU A 213 16.89 2.52 -0.16
N ILE A 214 15.87 2.84 -0.93
CA ILE A 214 15.06 1.88 -1.67
C ILE A 214 15.61 1.80 -3.10
N ASN A 215 15.94 0.61 -3.57
CA ASN A 215 16.14 0.38 -5.00
C ASN A 215 14.78 0.25 -5.68
N TRP A 216 14.37 1.33 -6.36
CA TRP A 216 13.08 1.40 -7.07
C TRP A 216 13.07 0.66 -8.40
N ILE A 217 14.25 0.29 -8.92
CA ILE A 217 14.42 -0.32 -10.24
C ILE A 217 14.30 -1.84 -10.11
N ASN A 218 13.45 -2.46 -10.95
CA ASN A 218 13.20 -3.91 -10.97
C ASN A 218 14.09 -4.71 -11.93
#